data_ed38d4d3a4b93219e977a116601ebe92
#
_entry.id   ed38d4d3a4b93219e977a116601ebe92
#
_cell.length_a   1.000
_cell.length_b   1.000
_cell.length_c   1.000
_cell.angle_alpha   90.00
_cell.angle_beta   90.00
_cell.angle_gamma   90.00
#
_symmetry.space_group_name_H-M   'P 1'
#
loop_
_entity.id
_entity.type
_entity.pdbx_description
1 polymer ?
#
loop_
_entity_poly.entity_id
_entity_poly.type
_entity_poly.pdbx_seq_one_letter_code
_entity_poly.pdbx_strand_id
1 'polypeptide(L)'
;MLTRLIEKKRMTAFLFVLFLLVFSAVNMRKELPILGQAVKEWWDGGGDLGELVAGVNSAIEENVFGRYGFIDAYGYLQLLLGKEEESNFEVVKDTEGKLHYTYFAEEINDTSGLVERAADLSGILEEEGCELLYIMPPEKFILGHTQFSEGLPYHMANETADDFLAQLGEEGIAFLDLRDYLAGSGLDMSEVFFTTDHHWRIETAFWAASQFCDWMGETYGEEMDSDGYYKDKEHYNFVTYKDVCLGSMGRKTGRLYTEVDDFTLIFPKFNTNYRYVNSISDLEFTGRFEEALIATPVIWESGDPYETDLYGTYL
;
A
#
# COMPACT_ATOMS: atom_id res chain seq x y z
N MET A 1 -0.92 39.38 -40.58
CA MET A 1 -1.27 38.08 -39.90
C MET A 1 -0.03 37.29 -39.54
N LEU A 2 0.90 37.04 -40.44
CA LEU A 2 2.14 36.26 -40.26
C LEU A 2 3.05 36.86 -39.16
N THR A 3 3.25 38.16 -39.13
CA THR A 3 4.10 38.88 -38.15
C THR A 3 3.60 38.66 -36.72
N ARG A 4 2.29 38.76 -36.48
CA ARG A 4 1.69 38.51 -35.15
C ARG A 4 1.81 37.06 -34.74
N LEU A 5 1.79 36.12 -35.68
CA LEU A 5 2.00 34.68 -35.37
C LEU A 5 3.45 34.42 -34.96
N ILE A 6 4.41 35.04 -35.66
CA ILE A 6 5.84 34.92 -35.33
C ILE A 6 6.14 35.55 -33.96
N GLU A 7 5.56 36.70 -33.65
CA GLU A 7 5.71 37.36 -32.37
C GLU A 7 5.14 36.51 -31.22
N LYS A 8 3.96 35.91 -31.42
CA LYS A 8 3.39 34.94 -30.44
C LYS A 8 4.30 33.75 -30.21
N LYS A 9 4.82 33.14 -31.29
CA LYS A 9 5.75 31.99 -31.16
C LYS A 9 7.04 32.37 -30.45
N ARG A 10 7.62 33.54 -30.71
CA ARG A 10 8.81 34.06 -30.02
C ARG A 10 8.53 34.29 -28.54
N MET A 11 7.39 34.90 -28.21
CA MET A 11 6.99 35.13 -26.84
C MET A 11 6.77 33.81 -26.09
N THR A 12 6.09 32.85 -26.70
CA THR A 12 5.90 31.51 -26.11
C THR A 12 7.24 30.81 -25.87
N ALA A 13 8.15 30.86 -26.85
CA ALA A 13 9.48 30.27 -26.72
C ALA A 13 10.29 30.97 -25.60
N PHE A 14 10.23 32.30 -25.53
CA PHE A 14 10.89 33.04 -24.46
C PHE A 14 10.34 32.69 -23.07
N LEU A 15 9.03 32.64 -22.92
CA LEU A 15 8.38 32.26 -21.66
C LEU A 15 8.72 30.83 -21.27
N PHE A 16 8.78 29.91 -22.24
CA PHE A 16 9.16 28.53 -21.99
C PHE A 16 10.63 28.42 -21.54
N VAL A 17 11.55 29.09 -22.21
CA VAL A 17 12.96 29.12 -21.79
C VAL A 17 13.11 29.77 -20.43
N LEU A 18 12.42 30.87 -20.16
CA LEU A 18 12.42 31.51 -18.85
C LEU A 18 11.89 30.57 -17.76
N PHE A 19 10.78 29.88 -18.05
CA PHE A 19 10.24 28.85 -17.15
C PHE A 19 11.30 27.77 -16.84
N LEU A 20 11.93 27.20 -17.87
CA LEU A 20 12.97 26.19 -17.68
C LEU A 20 14.13 26.69 -16.83
N LEU A 21 14.60 27.92 -17.07
CA LEU A 21 15.69 28.51 -16.28
C LEU A 21 15.32 28.71 -14.81
N VAL A 22 14.11 29.25 -14.56
CA VAL A 22 13.63 29.46 -13.18
C VAL A 22 13.40 28.11 -12.51
N PHE A 23 12.74 27.18 -13.17
CA PHE A 23 12.49 25.84 -12.65
C PHE A 23 13.79 25.09 -12.31
N SER A 24 14.77 25.12 -13.23
CA SER A 24 16.09 24.53 -12.99
C SER A 24 16.81 25.20 -11.82
N ALA A 25 16.77 26.52 -11.71
CA ALA A 25 17.42 27.24 -10.61
C ALA A 25 16.80 26.91 -9.24
N VAL A 26 15.47 26.77 -9.18
CA VAL A 26 14.75 26.39 -7.96
C VAL A 26 15.11 24.95 -7.56
N ASN A 27 15.08 24.01 -8.52
CA ASN A 27 15.46 22.62 -8.27
C ASN A 27 16.92 22.51 -7.83
N MET A 28 17.87 23.12 -8.55
CA MET A 28 19.27 23.11 -8.16
C MET A 28 19.50 23.60 -6.73
N ARG A 29 18.80 24.67 -6.34
CA ARG A 29 18.94 25.20 -4.96
C ARG A 29 18.44 24.20 -3.91
N LYS A 30 17.38 23.46 -4.22
CA LYS A 30 16.78 22.48 -3.31
C LYS A 30 17.57 21.17 -3.30
N GLU A 31 18.00 20.70 -4.45
CA GLU A 31 18.62 19.40 -4.65
C GLU A 31 20.12 19.33 -4.36
N LEU A 32 20.88 20.43 -4.58
CA LEU A 32 22.32 20.42 -4.36
C LEU A 32 22.76 19.94 -2.95
N PRO A 33 22.12 20.36 -1.85
CA PRO A 33 22.44 19.85 -0.52
C PRO A 33 22.18 18.34 -0.39
N ILE A 34 21.05 17.86 -0.95
CA ILE A 34 20.59 16.47 -0.90
C ILE A 34 21.55 15.59 -1.70
N LEU A 35 21.90 16.03 -2.91
CA LEU A 35 22.91 15.34 -3.74
C LEU A 35 24.28 15.28 -3.05
N GLY A 36 24.67 16.37 -2.38
CA GLY A 36 25.90 16.40 -1.60
C GLY A 36 25.89 15.38 -0.45
N GLN A 37 24.75 15.20 0.18
CA GLN A 37 24.58 14.20 1.23
C GLN A 37 24.60 12.77 0.65
N ALA A 38 23.89 12.48 -0.43
CA ALA A 38 23.89 11.18 -1.09
C ALA A 38 25.29 10.76 -1.56
N VAL A 39 26.05 11.70 -2.13
CA VAL A 39 27.45 11.45 -2.52
C VAL A 39 28.34 11.17 -1.31
N LYS A 40 28.11 11.90 -0.21
CA LYS A 40 28.87 11.69 1.03
C LYS A 40 28.57 10.33 1.67
N GLU A 41 27.29 9.95 1.76
CA GLU A 41 26.89 8.66 2.29
C GLU A 41 27.46 7.50 1.47
N TRP A 42 27.41 7.62 0.14
CA TRP A 42 28.06 6.66 -0.75
C TRP A 42 29.59 6.57 -0.50
N TRP A 43 30.28 7.72 -0.36
CA TRP A 43 31.70 7.77 -0.12
C TRP A 43 32.08 7.14 1.22
N ASP A 44 31.34 7.45 2.26
CA ASP A 44 31.59 6.95 3.61
C ASP A 44 31.22 5.45 3.74
N GLY A 45 30.21 4.98 2.97
CA GLY A 45 29.75 3.59 2.94
C GLY A 45 30.57 2.65 2.04
N GLY A 46 31.42 3.15 1.17
CA GLY A 46 32.21 2.35 0.24
C GLY A 46 31.41 1.64 -0.85
N GLY A 47 30.25 2.19 -1.22
CA GLY A 47 29.34 1.66 -2.23
C GLY A 47 29.90 1.67 -3.66
N ASP A 48 29.26 0.91 -4.57
CA ASP A 48 29.65 0.93 -5.98
C ASP A 48 29.06 2.14 -6.73
N LEU A 49 29.48 2.35 -7.99
CA LEU A 49 28.99 3.45 -8.83
C LEU A 49 27.50 3.31 -9.20
N GLY A 50 26.96 2.08 -9.22
CA GLY A 50 25.56 1.82 -9.50
C GLY A 50 24.69 2.33 -8.35
N GLU A 51 25.10 2.10 -7.11
CA GLU A 51 24.44 2.61 -5.90
C GLU A 51 24.46 4.14 -5.86
N LEU A 52 25.58 4.77 -6.23
CA LEU A 52 25.65 6.23 -6.34
C LEU A 52 24.65 6.77 -7.35
N VAL A 53 24.62 6.18 -8.56
CA VAL A 53 23.70 6.62 -9.62
C VAL A 53 22.24 6.42 -9.20
N ALA A 54 21.91 5.29 -8.58
CA ALA A 54 20.58 5.02 -8.05
C ALA A 54 20.20 6.02 -6.96
N GLY A 55 21.07 6.29 -5.99
CA GLY A 55 20.84 7.26 -4.93
C GLY A 55 20.66 8.70 -5.44
N VAL A 56 21.47 9.11 -6.41
CA VAL A 56 21.32 10.42 -7.06
C VAL A 56 20.01 10.53 -7.84
N ASN A 57 19.63 9.51 -8.60
CA ASN A 57 18.36 9.52 -9.35
C ASN A 57 17.16 9.58 -8.39
N SER A 58 17.14 8.75 -7.35
CA SER A 58 16.08 8.78 -6.33
C SER A 58 15.99 10.16 -5.66
N ALA A 59 17.12 10.72 -5.25
CA ALA A 59 17.18 12.05 -4.64
C ALA A 59 16.63 13.16 -5.55
N ILE A 60 16.89 13.09 -6.85
CA ILE A 60 16.34 14.04 -7.82
C ILE A 60 14.83 13.82 -7.99
N GLU A 61 14.41 12.58 -8.25
CA GLU A 61 13.00 12.25 -8.52
C GLU A 61 12.08 12.60 -7.35
N GLU A 62 12.52 12.37 -6.13
CA GLU A 62 11.74 12.62 -4.92
C GLU A 62 11.63 14.11 -4.57
N ASN A 63 12.61 14.92 -4.95
CA ASN A 63 12.72 16.30 -4.51
C ASN A 63 12.38 17.36 -5.56
N VAL A 64 11.90 16.98 -6.75
CA VAL A 64 11.49 17.93 -7.79
C VAL A 64 10.49 18.93 -7.25
N PHE A 65 10.78 20.23 -7.45
CA PHE A 65 9.88 21.30 -7.04
C PHE A 65 8.51 21.17 -7.73
N GLY A 66 7.46 21.14 -6.92
CA GLY A 66 6.09 20.99 -7.43
C GLY A 66 5.74 19.61 -7.98
N ARG A 67 6.52 18.58 -7.68
CA ARG A 67 6.33 17.20 -8.14
C ARG A 67 4.87 16.77 -8.06
N TYR A 68 4.26 16.88 -6.89
CA TYR A 68 2.87 16.45 -6.69
C TYR A 68 1.87 17.28 -7.50
N GLY A 69 2.13 18.57 -7.70
CA GLY A 69 1.30 19.41 -8.57
C GLY A 69 1.38 18.99 -10.05
N PHE A 70 2.52 18.49 -10.51
CA PHE A 70 2.66 17.91 -11.87
C PHE A 70 1.95 16.56 -11.98
N ILE A 71 2.07 15.72 -10.97
CA ILE A 71 1.36 14.43 -10.90
C ILE A 71 -0.16 14.67 -10.90
N ASP A 72 -0.66 15.58 -10.08
CA ASP A 72 -2.07 15.95 -10.03
C ASP A 72 -2.58 16.48 -11.38
N ALA A 73 -1.82 17.38 -12.02
CA ALA A 73 -2.20 17.94 -13.30
C ALA A 73 -2.20 16.88 -14.41
N TYR A 74 -1.24 15.96 -14.39
CA TYR A 74 -1.18 14.83 -15.32
C TYR A 74 -2.36 13.88 -15.08
N GLY A 75 -2.60 13.46 -13.85
CA GLY A 75 -3.73 12.59 -13.48
C GLY A 75 -5.08 13.21 -13.88
N TYR A 76 -5.26 14.52 -13.68
CA TYR A 76 -6.46 15.22 -14.13
C TYR A 76 -6.62 15.18 -15.66
N LEU A 77 -5.51 15.33 -16.40
CA LEU A 77 -5.55 15.22 -17.86
C LEU A 77 -5.95 13.80 -18.29
N GLN A 78 -5.42 12.76 -17.64
CA GLN A 78 -5.76 11.38 -17.92
C GLN A 78 -7.25 11.10 -17.65
N LEU A 79 -7.77 11.64 -16.53
CA LEU A 79 -9.19 11.56 -16.21
C LEU A 79 -10.05 12.24 -17.29
N LEU A 80 -9.67 13.43 -17.75
CA LEU A 80 -10.39 14.13 -18.83
C LEU A 80 -10.36 13.36 -20.17
N LEU A 81 -9.32 12.60 -20.41
CA LEU A 81 -9.19 11.75 -21.60
C LEU A 81 -9.96 10.43 -21.48
N GLY A 82 -10.58 10.16 -20.31
CA GLY A 82 -11.30 8.93 -20.03
C GLY A 82 -10.38 7.70 -19.94
N LYS A 83 -9.12 7.88 -19.57
CA LYS A 83 -8.19 6.76 -19.38
C LYS A 83 -8.46 6.06 -18.08
N GLU A 84 -8.46 4.73 -18.13
CA GLU A 84 -8.62 3.83 -16.99
C GLU A 84 -7.34 3.07 -16.68
N GLU A 85 -6.20 3.49 -17.25
CA GLU A 85 -4.88 2.90 -17.04
C GLU A 85 -3.81 3.98 -16.88
N GLU A 86 -2.79 3.66 -16.11
CA GLU A 86 -1.59 4.45 -15.91
C GLU A 86 -0.35 3.56 -15.90
N SER A 87 0.80 4.16 -16.19
CA SER A 87 2.10 3.49 -16.12
C SER A 87 2.17 2.20 -16.95
N ASN A 88 1.64 2.24 -18.19
CA ASN A 88 1.57 1.08 -19.10
C ASN A 88 0.82 -0.11 -18.48
N PHE A 89 -0.36 0.14 -17.96
CA PHE A 89 -1.24 -0.83 -17.31
C PHE A 89 -0.74 -1.37 -15.96
N GLU A 90 0.31 -0.80 -15.37
CA GLU A 90 0.71 -1.16 -14.01
C GLU A 90 -0.38 -0.80 -12.99
N VAL A 91 -1.05 0.33 -13.20
CA VAL A 91 -2.21 0.75 -12.41
C VAL A 91 -3.41 0.86 -13.34
N VAL A 92 -4.49 0.18 -12.98
CA VAL A 92 -5.78 0.26 -13.69
C VAL A 92 -6.88 0.70 -12.73
N LYS A 93 -7.94 1.29 -13.29
CA LYS A 93 -9.13 1.70 -12.56
C LYS A 93 -10.27 0.72 -12.88
N ASP A 94 -10.93 0.21 -11.85
CA ASP A 94 -12.12 -0.60 -12.03
C ASP A 94 -13.37 0.25 -12.32
N THR A 95 -14.50 -0.42 -12.54
CA THR A 95 -15.78 0.25 -12.87
C THR A 95 -16.35 1.06 -11.70
N GLU A 96 -15.85 0.87 -10.47
CA GLU A 96 -16.20 1.65 -9.29
C GLU A 96 -15.23 2.81 -9.03
N GLY A 97 -14.17 2.93 -9.83
CA GLY A 97 -13.17 3.98 -9.72
C GLY A 97 -11.99 3.66 -8.82
N LYS A 98 -11.88 2.42 -8.32
CA LYS A 98 -10.77 1.97 -7.48
C LYS A 98 -9.56 1.62 -8.31
N LEU A 99 -8.39 1.88 -7.76
CA LEU A 99 -7.11 1.59 -8.40
C LEU A 99 -6.63 0.18 -8.03
N HIS A 100 -6.10 -0.52 -9.02
CA HIS A 100 -5.52 -1.85 -8.85
C HIS A 100 -4.14 -1.92 -9.49
N TYR A 101 -3.18 -2.57 -8.83
CA TYR A 101 -1.97 -3.04 -9.47
C TYR A 101 -2.29 -4.28 -10.29
N THR A 102 -1.82 -4.31 -11.53
CA THR A 102 -2.04 -5.46 -12.41
C THR A 102 -1.01 -5.52 -13.52
N TYR A 103 -1.04 -6.59 -14.30
CA TYR A 103 -0.24 -6.81 -15.52
C TYR A 103 -0.94 -7.84 -16.41
N PHE A 104 -0.52 -7.93 -17.65
CA PHE A 104 -1.01 -8.97 -18.57
C PHE A 104 -0.36 -10.30 -18.22
N ALA A 105 -1.11 -11.20 -17.58
CA ALA A 105 -0.70 -12.56 -17.30
C ALA A 105 -1.19 -13.49 -18.40
N GLU A 106 -0.33 -14.39 -18.89
CA GLU A 106 -0.70 -15.47 -19.81
C GLU A 106 -1.10 -16.74 -19.02
N GLU A 107 -0.55 -16.90 -17.83
CA GLU A 107 -0.78 -18.04 -16.92
C GLU A 107 -0.65 -17.59 -15.46
N ILE A 108 -1.04 -18.45 -14.54
CA ILE A 108 -0.85 -18.23 -13.10
C ILE A 108 0.65 -18.18 -12.75
N ASN A 109 0.98 -17.50 -11.66
CA ASN A 109 2.36 -17.45 -11.20
C ASN A 109 2.79 -18.80 -10.62
N ASP A 110 4.01 -19.24 -10.91
CA ASP A 110 4.62 -20.41 -10.28
C ASP A 110 4.97 -20.12 -8.82
N THR A 111 4.29 -20.80 -7.90
CA THR A 111 4.47 -20.68 -6.45
C THR A 111 5.23 -21.85 -5.83
N SER A 112 5.68 -22.82 -6.61
CA SER A 112 6.34 -24.06 -6.14
C SER A 112 7.52 -23.77 -5.21
N GLY A 113 8.36 -22.80 -5.53
CA GLY A 113 9.48 -22.40 -4.67
C GLY A 113 9.07 -21.72 -3.36
N LEU A 114 7.84 -21.18 -3.25
CA LEU A 114 7.30 -20.68 -1.98
C LEU A 114 6.79 -21.85 -1.13
N VAL A 115 6.11 -22.81 -1.77
CA VAL A 115 5.60 -24.01 -1.12
C VAL A 115 6.76 -24.85 -0.54
N GLU A 116 7.83 -25.06 -1.31
CA GLU A 116 9.03 -25.78 -0.83
C GLU A 116 9.61 -25.12 0.44
N ARG A 117 9.76 -23.79 0.45
CA ARG A 117 10.24 -23.07 1.65
C ARG A 117 9.28 -23.14 2.83
N ALA A 118 7.97 -23.14 2.58
CA ALA A 118 6.97 -23.30 3.62
C ALA A 118 7.01 -24.74 4.20
N ALA A 119 7.19 -25.75 3.37
CA ALA A 119 7.34 -27.15 3.80
C ALA A 119 8.63 -27.35 4.64
N ASP A 120 9.75 -26.78 4.21
CA ASP A 120 11.00 -26.79 4.98
C ASP A 120 10.82 -26.13 6.35
N LEU A 121 10.15 -24.97 6.40
CA LEU A 121 9.87 -24.28 7.65
C LEU A 121 8.93 -25.08 8.55
N SER A 122 7.89 -25.69 7.98
CA SER A 122 6.96 -26.56 8.71
C SER A 122 7.72 -27.72 9.38
N GLY A 123 8.61 -28.39 8.63
CA GLY A 123 9.42 -29.48 9.18
C GLY A 123 10.31 -29.04 10.35
N ILE A 124 10.94 -27.87 10.25
CA ILE A 124 11.75 -27.29 11.36
C ILE A 124 10.88 -26.98 12.60
N LEU A 125 9.69 -26.42 12.38
CA LEU A 125 8.78 -26.07 13.47
C LEU A 125 8.21 -27.30 14.17
N GLU A 126 7.91 -28.35 13.42
CA GLU A 126 7.44 -29.64 13.99
C GLU A 126 8.46 -30.28 14.93
N GLU A 127 9.76 -30.19 14.63
CA GLU A 127 10.83 -30.66 15.51
C GLU A 127 10.82 -29.93 16.89
N GLU A 128 10.36 -28.66 16.89
CA GLU A 128 10.22 -27.84 18.10
C GLU A 128 8.82 -27.95 18.74
N GLY A 129 7.93 -28.77 18.18
CA GLY A 129 6.55 -28.95 18.65
C GLY A 129 5.63 -27.79 18.31
N CYS A 130 5.94 -27.04 17.27
CA CYS A 130 5.13 -25.95 16.74
C CYS A 130 4.47 -26.36 15.43
N GLU A 131 3.29 -25.83 15.13
CA GLU A 131 2.58 -26.02 13.87
C GLU A 131 2.63 -24.74 13.04
N LEU A 132 2.86 -24.86 11.73
CA LEU A 132 2.80 -23.75 10.79
C LEU A 132 1.38 -23.57 10.28
N LEU A 133 0.86 -22.35 10.43
CA LEU A 133 -0.42 -21.95 9.88
C LEU A 133 -0.22 -20.82 8.86
N TYR A 134 -0.83 -20.95 7.69
CA TYR A 134 -0.87 -19.91 6.68
C TYR A 134 -2.23 -19.19 6.67
N ILE A 135 -2.23 -17.87 6.64
CA ILE A 135 -3.46 -17.07 6.49
C ILE A 135 -3.40 -16.36 5.14
N MET A 136 -4.36 -16.63 4.25
CA MET A 136 -4.51 -15.97 2.97
C MET A 136 -5.45 -14.78 3.13
N PRO A 137 -4.96 -13.54 3.06
CA PRO A 137 -5.82 -12.36 3.01
C PRO A 137 -6.58 -12.31 1.68
N PRO A 138 -7.74 -11.63 1.60
CA PRO A 138 -8.41 -11.41 0.33
C PRO A 138 -7.56 -10.56 -0.62
N GLU A 139 -7.68 -10.87 -1.91
CA GLU A 139 -7.10 -10.06 -2.99
C GLU A 139 -8.01 -8.86 -3.28
N LYS A 140 -7.41 -7.74 -3.66
CA LYS A 140 -8.16 -6.52 -3.97
C LYS A 140 -9.13 -6.69 -5.14
N PHE A 141 -8.80 -7.54 -6.12
CA PHE A 141 -9.75 -8.00 -7.12
C PHE A 141 -10.68 -9.05 -6.51
N ILE A 142 -11.80 -8.58 -5.95
CA ILE A 142 -12.79 -9.45 -5.29
C ILE A 142 -13.62 -10.15 -6.36
N LEU A 143 -13.54 -11.49 -6.41
CA LEU A 143 -14.30 -12.31 -7.35
C LEU A 143 -15.80 -12.09 -7.21
N GLY A 144 -16.48 -11.86 -8.34
CA GLY A 144 -17.92 -11.61 -8.38
C GLY A 144 -18.34 -10.19 -8.02
N HIS A 145 -17.41 -9.33 -7.61
CA HIS A 145 -17.67 -7.92 -7.29
C HIS A 145 -16.86 -6.97 -8.17
N THR A 146 -15.52 -7.06 -8.13
CA THR A 146 -14.64 -6.20 -8.93
C THR A 146 -14.80 -6.47 -10.43
N GLN A 147 -14.92 -5.41 -11.21
CA GLN A 147 -15.05 -5.49 -12.67
C GLN A 147 -14.09 -4.52 -13.34
N PHE A 148 -13.29 -5.01 -14.27
CA PHE A 148 -12.48 -4.19 -15.16
C PHE A 148 -13.18 -3.95 -16.48
N SER A 149 -12.94 -2.79 -17.08
CA SER A 149 -13.37 -2.51 -18.43
C SER A 149 -12.66 -3.44 -19.43
N GLU A 150 -13.30 -3.65 -20.59
CA GLU A 150 -12.75 -4.52 -21.63
C GLU A 150 -11.36 -4.05 -22.09
N GLY A 151 -10.41 -4.96 -22.12
CA GLY A 151 -9.03 -4.70 -22.54
C GLY A 151 -8.07 -4.35 -21.40
N LEU A 152 -8.54 -4.17 -20.17
CA LEU A 152 -7.67 -4.04 -19.01
C LEU A 152 -7.16 -5.43 -18.55
N PRO A 153 -5.89 -5.51 -18.11
CA PRO A 153 -5.30 -6.77 -17.71
C PRO A 153 -5.82 -7.25 -16.36
N TYR A 154 -5.88 -8.56 -16.19
CA TYR A 154 -6.03 -9.23 -14.89
C TYR A 154 -4.88 -10.22 -14.70
N HIS A 155 -4.19 -10.14 -13.59
CA HIS A 155 -2.95 -10.86 -13.32
C HIS A 155 -3.14 -12.23 -12.66
N MET A 156 -4.37 -12.76 -12.69
CA MET A 156 -4.72 -14.11 -12.21
C MET A 156 -4.32 -14.37 -10.74
N ALA A 157 -4.44 -13.34 -9.88
CA ALA A 157 -4.01 -13.45 -8.48
C ALA A 157 -4.84 -14.44 -7.68
N ASN A 158 -6.17 -14.47 -7.91
CA ASN A 158 -7.04 -15.41 -7.20
C ASN A 158 -6.75 -16.85 -7.61
N GLU A 159 -6.56 -17.12 -8.90
CA GLU A 159 -6.22 -18.45 -9.44
C GLU A 159 -4.83 -18.88 -8.97
N THR A 160 -3.87 -17.95 -8.90
CA THR A 160 -2.54 -18.20 -8.31
C THR A 160 -2.64 -18.58 -6.83
N ALA A 161 -3.49 -17.86 -6.09
CA ALA A 161 -3.73 -18.14 -4.68
C ALA A 161 -4.41 -19.51 -4.47
N ASP A 162 -5.37 -19.88 -5.33
CA ASP A 162 -6.03 -21.20 -5.28
C ASP A 162 -5.02 -22.32 -5.48
N ASP A 163 -4.15 -22.20 -6.49
CA ASP A 163 -3.09 -23.17 -6.76
C ASP A 163 -2.08 -23.27 -5.60
N PHE A 164 -1.66 -22.12 -5.06
CA PHE A 164 -0.76 -22.06 -3.92
C PHE A 164 -1.33 -22.75 -2.67
N LEU A 165 -2.60 -22.48 -2.32
CA LEU A 165 -3.24 -23.10 -1.16
C LEU A 165 -3.46 -24.61 -1.37
N ALA A 166 -3.76 -25.03 -2.59
CA ALA A 166 -3.86 -26.46 -2.92
C ALA A 166 -2.52 -27.16 -2.68
N GLN A 167 -1.41 -26.57 -3.14
CA GLN A 167 -0.06 -27.11 -2.92
C GLN A 167 0.31 -27.13 -1.42
N LEU A 168 -0.01 -26.09 -0.64
CA LEU A 168 0.20 -26.09 0.82
C LEU A 168 -0.58 -27.23 1.50
N GLY A 169 -1.81 -27.48 1.06
CA GLY A 169 -2.63 -28.58 1.56
C GLY A 169 -2.03 -29.97 1.24
N GLU A 170 -1.39 -30.15 0.07
CA GLU A 170 -0.68 -31.36 -0.29
C GLU A 170 0.55 -31.61 0.62
N GLU A 171 1.22 -30.55 1.06
CA GLU A 171 2.31 -30.61 2.04
C GLU A 171 1.82 -30.72 3.50
N GLY A 172 0.51 -30.75 3.73
CA GLY A 172 -0.08 -30.88 5.07
C GLY A 172 -0.05 -29.60 5.91
N ILE A 173 0.24 -28.45 5.31
CA ILE A 173 0.26 -27.17 5.99
C ILE A 173 -1.18 -26.65 6.11
N ALA A 174 -1.61 -26.37 7.35
CA ALA A 174 -2.92 -25.80 7.61
C ALA A 174 -3.00 -24.35 7.10
N PHE A 175 -4.16 -23.99 6.55
CA PHE A 175 -4.39 -22.62 6.11
C PHE A 175 -5.81 -22.13 6.38
N LEU A 176 -5.93 -20.82 6.55
CA LEU A 176 -7.19 -20.07 6.60
C LEU A 176 -7.27 -19.18 5.35
N ASP A 177 -8.21 -19.47 4.46
CA ASP A 177 -8.51 -18.62 3.31
C ASP A 177 -9.62 -17.62 3.66
N LEU A 178 -9.25 -16.37 3.92
CA LEU A 178 -10.23 -15.32 4.27
C LEU A 178 -11.12 -14.91 3.10
N ARG A 179 -10.78 -15.28 1.86
CA ARG A 179 -11.62 -15.01 0.69
C ARG A 179 -12.96 -15.77 0.79
N ASP A 180 -12.94 -16.99 1.34
CA ASP A 180 -14.13 -17.83 1.51
C ASP A 180 -15.15 -17.22 2.49
N TYR A 181 -14.67 -16.44 3.46
CA TYR A 181 -15.50 -15.82 4.50
C TYR A 181 -16.01 -14.43 4.10
N LEU A 182 -15.41 -13.82 3.07
CA LEU A 182 -15.68 -12.44 2.70
C LEU A 182 -17.14 -12.22 2.29
N ALA A 183 -17.71 -13.11 1.51
CA ALA A 183 -19.11 -13.01 1.05
C ALA A 183 -20.13 -13.03 2.19
N GLY A 184 -19.83 -13.71 3.30
CA GLY A 184 -20.65 -13.79 4.51
C GLY A 184 -20.30 -12.77 5.60
N SER A 185 -19.32 -11.91 5.37
CA SER A 185 -18.76 -11.01 6.39
C SER A 185 -19.70 -9.90 6.86
N GLY A 186 -20.69 -9.54 6.05
CA GLY A 186 -21.52 -8.35 6.26
C GLY A 186 -20.79 -7.03 5.98
N LEU A 187 -19.56 -7.07 5.48
CA LEU A 187 -18.83 -5.90 5.01
C LEU A 187 -19.41 -5.40 3.68
N ASP A 188 -19.35 -4.10 3.47
CA ASP A 188 -19.59 -3.54 2.15
C ASP A 188 -18.36 -3.85 1.27
N MET A 189 -18.57 -4.63 0.21
CA MET A 189 -17.48 -5.03 -0.68
C MET A 189 -16.76 -3.83 -1.30
N SER A 190 -17.47 -2.72 -1.47
CA SER A 190 -16.88 -1.46 -1.93
C SER A 190 -15.96 -0.80 -0.90
N GLU A 191 -16.01 -1.20 0.37
CA GLU A 191 -15.25 -0.63 1.47
C GLU A 191 -14.18 -1.59 2.05
N VAL A 192 -13.99 -2.77 1.44
CA VAL A 192 -13.00 -3.76 1.93
C VAL A 192 -11.58 -3.25 1.77
N PHE A 193 -11.27 -2.59 0.65
CA PHE A 193 -9.95 -2.05 0.33
C PHE A 193 -9.95 -0.53 0.21
N PHE A 194 -8.80 0.09 0.45
CA PHE A 194 -8.61 1.49 0.08
C PHE A 194 -8.77 1.68 -1.43
N THR A 195 -9.30 2.81 -1.85
CA THR A 195 -9.43 3.16 -3.26
C THR A 195 -8.08 3.33 -3.93
N THR A 196 -7.17 4.02 -3.24
CA THR A 196 -5.87 4.48 -3.78
C THR A 196 -4.69 3.57 -3.42
N ASP A 197 -4.94 2.50 -2.65
CA ASP A 197 -3.91 1.56 -2.21
C ASP A 197 -4.29 0.10 -2.38
N HIS A 198 -3.30 -0.78 -2.40
CA HIS A 198 -3.51 -2.23 -2.51
C HIS A 198 -3.84 -2.91 -1.18
N HIS A 199 -3.70 -2.22 -0.07
CA HIS A 199 -4.02 -2.77 1.24
C HIS A 199 -5.52 -2.71 1.53
N TRP A 200 -5.99 -3.64 2.33
CA TRP A 200 -7.34 -3.60 2.91
C TRP A 200 -7.47 -2.47 3.93
N ARG A 201 -8.70 -2.06 4.21
CA ARG A 201 -8.97 -1.05 5.25
C ARG A 201 -8.80 -1.65 6.64
N ILE A 202 -8.59 -0.79 7.63
CA ILE A 202 -8.40 -1.21 9.03
C ILE A 202 -9.63 -1.95 9.57
N GLU A 203 -10.83 -1.55 9.16
CA GLU A 203 -12.08 -2.24 9.49
C GLU A 203 -12.12 -3.67 8.96
N THR A 204 -11.55 -3.89 7.78
CA THR A 204 -11.40 -5.22 7.18
C THR A 204 -10.39 -6.06 7.95
N ALA A 205 -9.25 -5.47 8.35
CA ALA A 205 -8.26 -6.14 9.19
C ALA A 205 -8.85 -6.53 10.57
N PHE A 206 -9.69 -5.68 11.15
CA PHE A 206 -10.40 -5.98 12.39
C PHE A 206 -11.35 -7.18 12.22
N TRP A 207 -12.11 -7.21 11.11
CA TRP A 207 -12.94 -8.36 10.76
C TRP A 207 -12.10 -9.63 10.55
N ALA A 208 -10.98 -9.54 9.83
CA ALA A 208 -10.09 -10.68 9.58
C ALA A 208 -9.54 -11.28 10.88
N ALA A 209 -9.13 -10.45 11.84
CA ALA A 209 -8.70 -10.89 13.16
C ALA A 209 -9.83 -11.64 13.91
N SER A 210 -11.08 -11.17 13.77
CA SER A 210 -12.23 -11.84 14.36
C SER A 210 -12.48 -13.21 13.72
N GLN A 211 -12.35 -13.32 12.38
CA GLN A 211 -12.47 -14.60 11.67
C GLN A 211 -11.37 -15.58 12.06
N PHE A 212 -10.15 -15.08 12.25
CA PHE A 212 -9.05 -15.92 12.73
C PHE A 212 -9.34 -16.50 14.12
N CYS A 213 -9.84 -15.71 15.06
CA CYS A 213 -10.21 -16.19 16.40
C CYS A 213 -11.29 -17.28 16.33
N ASP A 214 -12.32 -17.08 15.50
CA ASP A 214 -13.40 -18.07 15.31
C ASP A 214 -12.86 -19.36 14.69
N TRP A 215 -12.05 -19.24 13.65
CA TRP A 215 -11.44 -20.39 12.95
C TRP A 215 -10.52 -21.20 13.87
N MET A 216 -9.74 -20.56 14.76
CA MET A 216 -8.91 -21.24 15.77
C MET A 216 -9.77 -22.07 16.74
N GLY A 217 -10.90 -21.52 17.16
CA GLY A 217 -11.86 -22.25 18.01
C GLY A 217 -12.46 -23.47 17.31
N GLU A 218 -12.88 -23.29 16.05
CA GLU A 218 -13.52 -24.34 15.25
C GLU A 218 -12.55 -25.46 14.85
N THR A 219 -11.32 -25.10 14.47
CA THR A 219 -10.35 -26.03 13.89
C THR A 219 -9.49 -26.71 14.96
N TYR A 220 -9.05 -25.99 15.96
CA TYR A 220 -8.11 -26.47 16.99
C TYR A 220 -8.74 -26.59 18.39
N GLY A 221 -9.95 -26.07 18.59
CA GLY A 221 -10.56 -25.97 19.92
C GLY A 221 -9.93 -24.90 20.83
N GLU A 222 -9.12 -24.03 20.24
CA GLU A 222 -8.44 -22.93 20.95
C GLU A 222 -9.32 -21.69 20.98
N GLU A 223 -10.11 -21.54 22.03
CA GLU A 223 -11.03 -20.42 22.20
C GLU A 223 -10.29 -19.13 22.59
N MET A 224 -9.82 -18.36 21.58
CA MET A 224 -9.10 -17.10 21.77
C MET A 224 -9.98 -15.95 22.28
N ASP A 225 -11.29 -16.00 21.98
CA ASP A 225 -12.28 -14.99 22.35
C ASP A 225 -13.64 -15.65 22.63
N SER A 226 -13.69 -16.48 23.70
CA SER A 226 -14.83 -17.34 24.04
C SER A 226 -16.15 -16.60 24.33
N ASP A 227 -16.05 -15.38 24.84
CA ASP A 227 -17.21 -14.52 25.15
C ASP A 227 -17.47 -13.43 24.09
N GLY A 228 -16.67 -13.38 23.03
CA GLY A 228 -16.79 -12.41 21.96
C GLY A 228 -16.38 -10.99 22.33
N TYR A 229 -15.65 -10.83 23.42
CA TYR A 229 -15.27 -9.52 23.95
C TYR A 229 -14.37 -8.74 22.98
N TYR A 230 -13.36 -9.40 22.40
CA TYR A 230 -12.39 -8.75 21.53
C TYR A 230 -12.94 -8.51 20.11
N LYS A 231 -14.01 -9.18 19.72
CA LYS A 231 -14.73 -8.95 18.45
C LYS A 231 -15.77 -7.83 18.54
N ASP A 232 -16.20 -7.47 19.74
CA ASP A 232 -17.22 -6.47 19.95
C ASP A 232 -16.67 -5.06 19.71
N LYS A 233 -17.15 -4.43 18.64
CA LYS A 233 -16.77 -3.06 18.25
C LYS A 233 -17.07 -2.02 19.35
N GLU A 234 -18.00 -2.30 20.29
CA GLU A 234 -18.28 -1.41 21.40
C GLU A 234 -17.09 -1.25 22.37
N HIS A 235 -16.16 -2.21 22.35
CA HIS A 235 -14.95 -2.16 23.17
C HIS A 235 -13.80 -1.37 22.52
N TYR A 236 -14.03 -0.76 21.35
CA TYR A 236 -13.02 0.01 20.60
C TYR A 236 -13.48 1.43 20.30
N ASN A 237 -12.52 2.30 20.13
CA ASN A 237 -12.72 3.63 19.55
C ASN A 237 -12.41 3.56 18.06
N PHE A 238 -13.31 4.13 17.25
CA PHE A 238 -13.15 4.30 15.82
C PHE A 238 -13.02 5.78 15.54
N VAL A 239 -11.87 6.24 15.08
CA VAL A 239 -11.59 7.64 14.77
C VAL A 239 -11.24 7.75 13.30
N THR A 240 -12.16 8.33 12.52
CA THR A 240 -12.00 8.47 11.07
C THR A 240 -11.47 9.86 10.73
N TYR A 241 -10.36 9.89 10.01
CA TYR A 241 -9.78 11.07 9.39
C TYR A 241 -10.19 11.10 7.92
N LYS A 242 -10.76 12.22 7.49
CA LYS A 242 -11.32 12.39 6.15
C LYS A 242 -10.27 12.88 5.16
N ASP A 243 -10.25 12.30 3.95
CA ASP A 243 -9.44 12.73 2.81
C ASP A 243 -7.92 12.82 3.14
N VAL A 244 -7.38 11.88 3.92
CA VAL A 244 -5.99 11.93 4.39
C VAL A 244 -5.10 10.84 3.82
N CYS A 245 -5.67 9.79 3.26
CA CYS A 245 -4.91 8.64 2.77
C CYS A 245 -4.80 8.65 1.25
N LEU A 246 -3.61 8.90 0.74
CA LEU A 246 -3.28 8.71 -0.66
C LEU A 246 -2.25 7.59 -0.76
N GLY A 247 -2.75 6.40 -1.05
CA GLY A 247 -1.93 5.20 -1.10
C GLY A 247 -0.94 5.14 -2.26
N SER A 248 -0.25 4.03 -2.37
CA SER A 248 0.85 3.84 -3.31
C SER A 248 0.46 4.07 -4.77
N MET A 249 -0.72 3.62 -5.18
CA MET A 249 -1.26 3.86 -6.52
C MET A 249 -1.74 5.30 -6.69
N GLY A 250 -2.41 5.87 -5.69
CA GLY A 250 -2.86 7.26 -5.71
C GLY A 250 -1.70 8.25 -5.82
N ARG A 251 -0.57 7.97 -5.16
CA ARG A 251 0.66 8.80 -5.27
C ARG A 251 1.28 8.76 -6.67
N LYS A 252 1.09 7.68 -7.43
CA LYS A 252 1.53 7.57 -8.82
C LYS A 252 0.59 8.30 -9.78
N THR A 253 -0.71 8.22 -9.55
CA THR A 253 -1.74 8.74 -10.46
C THR A 253 -2.19 10.16 -10.14
N GLY A 254 -2.00 10.62 -8.92
CA GLY A 254 -2.42 11.93 -8.42
C GLY A 254 -3.85 11.96 -7.87
N ARG A 255 -4.07 12.82 -6.89
CA ARG A 255 -5.37 13.01 -6.19
C ARG A 255 -6.48 13.58 -7.08
N LEU A 256 -6.15 14.09 -8.27
CA LEU A 256 -7.14 14.57 -9.24
C LEU A 256 -7.54 13.48 -10.25
N TYR A 257 -6.88 12.34 -10.24
CA TYR A 257 -7.25 11.17 -11.04
C TYR A 257 -8.27 10.27 -10.32
N THR A 258 -8.17 10.20 -8.99
CA THR A 258 -9.03 9.41 -8.11
C THR A 258 -9.32 10.17 -6.82
N GLU A 259 -10.26 9.68 -6.03
CA GLU A 259 -10.57 10.24 -4.72
C GLU A 259 -9.46 9.90 -3.71
N VAL A 260 -9.30 10.74 -2.69
CA VAL A 260 -8.42 10.49 -1.54
C VAL A 260 -9.20 9.67 -0.52
N ASP A 261 -8.60 8.62 0.02
CA ASP A 261 -9.25 7.75 0.99
C ASP A 261 -9.37 8.41 2.38
N ASP A 262 -10.43 8.06 3.07
CA ASP A 262 -10.53 8.21 4.51
C ASP A 262 -9.68 7.16 5.21
N PHE A 263 -9.21 7.47 6.41
CA PHE A 263 -8.46 6.53 7.23
C PHE A 263 -9.07 6.42 8.63
N THR A 264 -9.39 5.20 9.06
CA THR A 264 -9.96 4.94 10.38
C THR A 264 -8.92 4.31 11.30
N LEU A 265 -8.66 4.95 12.43
CA LEU A 265 -7.94 4.37 13.54
C LEU A 265 -8.89 3.56 14.41
N ILE A 266 -8.52 2.31 14.72
CA ILE A 266 -9.24 1.45 15.65
C ILE A 266 -8.31 1.17 16.84
N PHE A 267 -8.71 1.57 18.05
CA PHE A 267 -7.91 1.30 19.23
C PHE A 267 -8.79 0.92 20.43
N PRO A 268 -8.34 0.00 21.28
CA PRO A 268 -9.14 -0.55 22.35
C PRO A 268 -9.45 0.48 23.46
N LYS A 269 -10.65 0.38 24.05
CA LYS A 269 -11.03 1.11 25.27
C LYS A 269 -10.52 0.44 26.55
N PHE A 270 -10.03 -0.79 26.42
CA PHE A 270 -9.48 -1.57 27.53
C PHE A 270 -7.96 -1.45 27.60
N ASN A 271 -7.38 -1.78 28.75
CA ASN A 271 -5.93 -1.77 28.91
C ASN A 271 -5.30 -2.86 28.06
N THR A 272 -4.37 -2.45 27.20
CA THR A 272 -3.50 -3.36 26.46
C THR A 272 -2.13 -3.40 27.12
N ASN A 273 -1.47 -4.55 27.03
CA ASN A 273 -0.09 -4.70 27.43
C ASN A 273 0.63 -5.40 26.27
N TYR A 274 1.47 -4.67 25.56
CA TYR A 274 2.22 -5.22 24.44
C TYR A 274 3.71 -4.93 24.58
N ARG A 275 4.51 -5.78 23.98
CA ARG A 275 5.94 -5.64 23.86
C ARG A 275 6.30 -5.64 22.39
N TYR A 276 6.87 -4.57 21.92
CA TYR A 276 7.47 -4.48 20.60
C TYR A 276 8.97 -4.63 20.72
N VAL A 277 9.54 -5.58 19.98
CA VAL A 277 10.98 -5.81 19.92
C VAL A 277 11.41 -5.67 18.46
N ASN A 278 12.29 -4.71 18.20
CA ASN A 278 12.88 -4.54 16.89
C ASN A 278 14.32 -5.05 16.91
N SER A 279 14.56 -6.19 16.27
CA SER A 279 15.88 -6.82 16.20
C SER A 279 16.92 -6.02 15.39
N ILE A 280 16.46 -5.07 14.55
CA ILE A 280 17.35 -4.25 13.70
C ILE A 280 17.88 -3.05 14.48
N SER A 281 17.07 -2.47 15.38
CA SER A 281 17.40 -1.20 16.06
C SER A 281 17.61 -1.35 17.58
N ASP A 282 17.60 -2.58 18.11
CA ASP A 282 17.65 -2.86 19.56
C ASP A 282 16.58 -2.08 20.38
N LEU A 283 15.51 -1.64 19.72
CA LEU A 283 14.41 -0.94 20.36
C LEU A 283 13.44 -1.95 20.95
N GLU A 284 13.24 -1.82 22.26
CA GLU A 284 12.18 -2.52 22.98
C GLU A 284 11.20 -1.48 23.50
N PHE A 285 9.92 -1.64 23.16
CA PHE A 285 8.85 -0.81 23.68
C PHE A 285 7.81 -1.70 24.38
N THR A 286 7.49 -1.34 25.62
CA THR A 286 6.41 -1.96 26.38
C THR A 286 5.48 -0.87 26.87
N GLY A 287 4.17 -1.03 26.66
CA GLY A 287 3.22 -0.03 27.08
C GLY A 287 1.81 -0.27 26.60
N ARG A 288 1.01 0.79 26.67
CA ARG A 288 -0.35 0.80 26.13
C ARG A 288 -0.31 1.16 24.66
N PHE A 289 -1.16 0.52 23.88
CA PHE A 289 -1.24 0.76 22.43
C PHE A 289 -1.54 2.23 22.10
N GLU A 290 -2.40 2.87 22.87
CA GLU A 290 -2.72 4.30 22.71
C GLU A 290 -1.50 5.22 22.88
N GLU A 291 -0.58 4.87 23.76
CA GLU A 291 0.63 5.66 24.02
C GLU A 291 1.60 5.62 22.83
N ALA A 292 1.65 4.50 22.11
CA ALA A 292 2.43 4.37 20.90
C ALA A 292 1.83 5.17 19.73
N LEU A 293 0.51 5.22 19.61
CA LEU A 293 -0.20 5.98 18.58
C LEU A 293 -0.12 7.50 18.81
N ILE A 294 -0.20 7.94 20.07
CA ILE A 294 -0.13 9.37 20.44
C ILE A 294 1.25 9.96 20.15
N ALA A 295 2.30 9.13 20.03
CA ALA A 295 3.63 9.61 19.65
C ALA A 295 3.73 10.12 18.20
N THR A 296 2.67 9.95 17.37
CA THR A 296 2.66 10.35 15.95
C THR A 296 1.52 11.31 15.52
N PRO A 297 1.02 12.25 16.38
CA PRO A 297 -0.07 13.15 16.00
C PRO A 297 0.30 14.12 14.88
N VAL A 298 1.60 14.37 14.65
CA VAL A 298 2.11 15.35 13.67
C VAL A 298 1.74 14.97 12.23
N ILE A 299 1.56 13.70 11.93
CA ILE A 299 1.25 13.21 10.59
C ILE A 299 -0.21 13.55 10.20
N TRP A 300 -1.11 13.55 11.18
CA TRP A 300 -2.54 13.82 10.97
C TRP A 300 -2.89 15.30 10.89
N GLU A 301 -2.00 16.17 11.39
CA GLU A 301 -2.22 17.62 11.42
C GLU A 301 -1.82 18.29 10.10
N SER A 302 -0.97 17.69 9.27
CA SER A 302 -0.52 18.30 8.01
C SER A 302 -1.65 18.46 6.98
N GLY A 303 -2.62 17.53 6.98
CA GLY A 303 -3.74 17.52 6.04
C GLY A 303 -3.33 17.34 4.58
N ASP A 304 -2.04 17.12 4.28
CA ASP A 304 -1.57 16.83 2.94
C ASP A 304 -1.46 15.29 2.76
N PRO A 305 -2.32 14.70 1.91
CA PRO A 305 -2.34 13.26 1.71
C PRO A 305 -1.05 12.70 1.08
N TYR A 306 -0.22 13.54 0.47
CA TYR A 306 1.09 13.14 -0.04
C TYR A 306 2.16 13.02 1.04
N GLU A 307 2.00 13.73 2.16
CA GLU A 307 2.93 13.73 3.28
C GLU A 307 2.55 12.71 4.35
N THR A 308 1.32 12.20 4.31
CA THR A 308 0.81 11.24 5.29
C THR A 308 1.32 9.85 4.97
N ASP A 309 2.35 9.40 5.68
CA ASP A 309 2.82 8.01 5.65
C ASP A 309 2.14 7.21 6.75
N LEU A 310 1.01 6.58 6.39
CA LEU A 310 0.20 5.82 7.33
C LEU A 310 0.79 4.45 7.64
N TYR A 311 1.61 3.90 6.75
CA TYR A 311 2.15 2.56 6.89
C TYR A 311 3.30 2.47 7.88
N GLY A 312 4.14 3.50 7.96
CA GLY A 312 5.19 3.60 8.98
C GLY A 312 4.68 3.71 10.41
N THR A 313 3.37 3.97 10.57
CA THR A 313 2.72 4.18 11.87
C THR A 313 1.99 2.93 12.39
N TYR A 314 1.65 1.98 11.51
CA TYR A 314 0.83 0.79 11.82
C TYR A 314 1.56 -0.55 11.71
N LEU A 315 2.79 -0.56 11.24
CA LEU A 315 3.66 -1.72 11.22
C LEU A 315 4.73 -1.62 12.31
#